data_a549c9b1d04c860e35cf3f333a171b8b
#
_entry.id   a549c9b1d04c860e35cf3f333a171b8b
#
_cell.length_a   1.000
_cell.length_b   1.000
_cell.length_c   1.000
_cell.angle_alpha   90.00
_cell.angle_beta   90.00
_cell.angle_gamma   90.00
#
_symmetry.space_group_name_H-M   'P 1'
#
loop_
_entity.id
_entity.type
_entity.pdbx_description
1 polymer ?
#
loop_
_entity_poly.entity_id
_entity_poly.type
_entity_poly.pdbx_seq_one_letter_code
_entity_poly.pdbx_strand_id
1 'polypeptide(L)'
;TLLCDKMESSLHDTLEFSAADTEFHHTLVQCTRNVLLIWIIDQINSVRGQSDWKRMRGLTLNPTVIDQYNKQHRKILEALYRREPEAAANSMKEHLETVRLSLTRAAAA
;
A
#
# COMPACT_ATOMS: atom_id res chain seq x y z
N THR A 1 -8.90 -1.86 -9.72
CA THR A 1 -8.84 -0.75 -10.69
C THR A 1 -9.39 0.55 -10.11
N LEU A 2 -10.59 0.53 -9.53
CA LEU A 2 -11.15 1.75 -8.92
C LEU A 2 -10.27 2.29 -7.79
N LEU A 3 -9.71 1.42 -6.94
CA LEU A 3 -8.81 1.84 -5.87
C LEU A 3 -7.50 2.39 -6.40
N CYS A 4 -6.95 1.79 -7.46
CA CYS A 4 -5.75 2.33 -8.12
C CYS A 4 -6.03 3.69 -8.74
N ASP A 5 -7.17 3.86 -9.40
CA ASP A 5 -7.59 5.14 -9.98
C ASP A 5 -7.71 6.22 -8.88
N LYS A 6 -8.31 5.85 -7.74
CA LYS A 6 -8.46 6.75 -6.60
C LYS A 6 -7.10 7.15 -6.01
N MET A 7 -6.18 6.21 -5.87
CA MET A 7 -4.83 6.49 -5.39
C MET A 7 -4.08 7.41 -6.35
N GLU A 8 -4.22 7.19 -7.65
CA GLU A 8 -3.58 8.03 -8.67
C GLU A 8 -4.12 9.45 -8.67
N SER A 9 -5.40 9.64 -8.35
CA SER A 9 -6.01 10.96 -8.24
C SER A 9 -5.75 11.65 -6.89
N SER A 10 -5.09 10.97 -5.95
CA SER A 10 -4.86 11.46 -4.59
C SER A 10 -3.41 11.88 -4.32
N LEU A 11 -2.66 12.30 -5.35
CA LEU A 11 -1.25 12.67 -5.23
C LEU A 11 -1.00 13.76 -4.18
N HIS A 12 -1.95 14.65 -3.97
CA HIS A 12 -1.82 15.77 -3.05
C HIS A 12 -2.69 15.64 -1.80
N ASP A 13 -3.33 14.46 -1.60
CA ASP A 13 -4.17 14.19 -0.44
C ASP A 13 -3.71 12.90 0.23
N THR A 14 -2.84 13.05 1.24
CA THR A 14 -2.23 11.90 1.92
C THR A 14 -3.24 11.06 2.69
N LEU A 15 -4.30 11.67 3.24
CA LEU A 15 -5.33 10.93 3.98
C LEU A 15 -6.17 10.08 3.03
N GLU A 16 -6.58 10.65 1.92
CA GLU A 16 -7.35 9.92 0.91
C GLU A 16 -6.51 8.79 0.30
N PHE A 17 -5.25 9.09 -0.04
CA PHE A 17 -4.32 8.08 -0.55
C PHE A 17 -4.16 6.94 0.45
N SER A 18 -3.88 7.26 1.71
CA SER A 18 -3.65 6.26 2.75
C SER A 18 -4.86 5.36 2.98
N ALA A 19 -6.06 5.94 2.95
CA ALA A 19 -7.30 5.16 3.08
C ALA A 19 -7.48 4.20 1.90
N ALA A 20 -7.26 4.65 0.68
CA ALA A 20 -7.37 3.83 -0.51
C ALA A 20 -6.28 2.75 -0.56
N ASP A 21 -5.07 3.08 -0.14
CA ASP A 21 -3.95 2.14 -0.05
C ASP A 21 -4.26 1.01 0.94
N THR A 22 -4.78 1.35 2.11
CA THR A 22 -5.19 0.36 3.12
C THR A 22 -6.25 -0.58 2.55
N GLU A 23 -7.26 -0.04 1.88
CA GLU A 23 -8.33 -0.84 1.28
C GLU A 23 -7.82 -1.71 0.13
N PHE A 24 -6.89 -1.21 -0.69
CA PHE A 24 -6.27 -1.97 -1.76
C PHE A 24 -5.57 -3.22 -1.22
N HIS A 25 -4.70 -3.06 -0.22
CA HIS A 25 -3.97 -4.19 0.37
C HIS A 25 -4.92 -5.16 1.08
N HIS A 26 -5.94 -4.65 1.78
CA HIS A 26 -6.95 -5.48 2.44
C HIS A 26 -7.71 -6.33 1.41
N THR A 27 -8.11 -5.73 0.29
CA THR A 27 -8.82 -6.44 -0.78
C THR A 27 -7.95 -7.54 -1.38
N LEU A 28 -6.66 -7.28 -1.62
CA LEU A 28 -5.74 -8.31 -2.11
C LEU A 28 -5.64 -9.49 -1.15
N VAL A 29 -5.55 -9.22 0.15
CA VAL A 29 -5.46 -10.27 1.16
C VAL A 29 -6.77 -11.07 1.22
N GLN A 30 -7.92 -10.42 1.10
CA GLN A 30 -9.21 -11.10 1.05
C GLN A 30 -9.29 -12.10 -0.11
N CYS A 31 -8.66 -11.78 -1.25
CA CYS A 31 -8.63 -12.67 -2.41
C CYS A 31 -7.89 -13.99 -2.13
N THR A 32 -7.03 -14.04 -1.13
CA THR A 32 -6.34 -15.27 -0.74
C THR A 32 -7.25 -16.29 -0.08
N ARG A 33 -8.38 -15.85 0.47
CA ARG A 33 -9.29 -16.65 1.31
C ARG A 33 -8.59 -17.27 2.52
N ASN A 34 -7.49 -16.70 2.95
CA ASN A 34 -6.72 -17.16 4.10
C ASN A 34 -7.12 -16.36 5.33
N VAL A 35 -7.91 -16.99 6.22
CA VAL A 35 -8.47 -16.34 7.41
C VAL A 35 -7.39 -15.77 8.32
N LEU A 36 -6.26 -16.47 8.45
CA LEU A 36 -5.15 -16.01 9.29
C LEU A 36 -4.52 -14.73 8.73
N LEU A 37 -4.27 -14.69 7.42
CA LEU A 37 -3.72 -13.49 6.78
C LEU A 37 -4.68 -12.32 6.88
N ILE A 38 -5.97 -12.55 6.68
CA ILE A 38 -7.01 -11.52 6.82
C ILE A 38 -6.99 -10.96 8.24
N TRP A 39 -6.93 -11.83 9.24
CA TRP A 39 -6.88 -11.40 10.64
C TRP A 39 -5.62 -10.56 10.92
N ILE A 40 -4.45 -10.99 10.43
CA ILE A 40 -3.19 -10.26 10.61
C ILE A 40 -3.28 -8.86 10.00
N ILE A 41 -3.80 -8.76 8.77
CA ILE A 41 -3.97 -7.46 8.10
C ILE A 41 -4.95 -6.56 8.86
N ASP A 42 -6.02 -7.13 9.42
CA ASP A 42 -6.97 -6.36 10.22
C ASP A 42 -6.30 -5.77 11.46
N GLN A 43 -5.39 -6.51 12.11
CA GLN A 43 -4.62 -6.01 13.24
C GLN A 43 -3.67 -4.87 12.82
N ILE A 44 -2.98 -5.03 11.70
CA ILE A 44 -2.11 -3.99 11.14
C ILE A 44 -2.92 -2.74 10.80
N ASN A 45 -4.07 -2.89 10.19
CA ASN A 45 -4.94 -1.77 9.83
C ASN A 45 -5.49 -1.05 11.08
N SER A 46 -5.70 -1.77 12.17
CA SER A 46 -6.07 -1.18 13.46
C SER A 46 -4.97 -0.23 13.95
N VAL A 47 -3.70 -0.65 13.86
CA VAL A 47 -2.56 0.22 14.19
C VAL A 47 -2.50 1.44 13.26
N ARG A 48 -2.72 1.24 11.97
CA ARG A 48 -2.72 2.32 10.97
C ARG A 48 -3.83 3.34 11.20
N GLY A 49 -4.88 2.98 11.94
CA GLY A 49 -5.94 3.89 12.34
C GLY A 49 -5.57 4.83 13.48
N GLN A 50 -4.46 4.61 14.17
CA GLN A 50 -4.03 5.43 15.29
C GLN A 50 -3.43 6.75 14.84
N SER A 51 -3.58 7.78 15.67
CA SER A 51 -3.16 9.15 15.33
C SER A 51 -1.64 9.26 15.11
N ASP A 52 -0.83 8.56 15.89
CA ASP A 52 0.63 8.59 15.74
C ASP A 52 1.07 8.03 14.39
N TRP A 53 0.45 6.93 13.94
CA TRP A 53 0.73 6.37 12.63
C TRP A 53 0.33 7.34 11.52
N LYS A 54 -0.88 7.92 11.62
CA LYS A 54 -1.38 8.88 10.62
C LYS A 54 -0.46 10.09 10.52
N ARG A 55 0.01 10.60 11.66
CA ARG A 55 0.93 11.73 11.67
C ARG A 55 2.25 11.37 11.01
N MET A 56 2.82 10.22 11.32
CA MET A 56 4.05 9.74 10.71
C MET A 56 3.90 9.62 9.19
N ARG A 57 2.79 9.02 8.73
CA ARG A 57 2.55 8.89 7.29
C ARG A 57 2.37 10.24 6.61
N GLY A 58 1.75 11.20 7.28
CA GLY A 58 1.66 12.58 6.78
C GLY A 58 3.02 13.22 6.55
N LEU A 59 4.02 12.87 7.37
CA LEU A 59 5.39 13.35 7.21
C LEU A 59 6.19 12.59 6.14
N THR A 60 5.86 11.33 5.90
CA THR A 60 6.63 10.48 4.95
C THR A 60 6.05 10.44 3.55
N LEU A 61 4.73 10.65 3.41
CA LEU A 61 4.08 10.67 2.11
C LEU A 61 4.18 12.05 1.48
N ASN A 62 4.62 12.09 0.23
CA ASN A 62 4.64 13.29 -0.59
C ASN A 62 4.26 12.87 -2.03
N PRO A 63 3.96 13.83 -2.94
CA PRO A 63 3.53 13.46 -4.29
C PRO A 63 4.50 12.53 -5.03
N THR A 64 5.80 12.68 -4.84
CA THR A 64 6.80 11.82 -5.47
C THR A 64 6.72 10.39 -4.97
N VAL A 65 6.63 10.21 -3.64
CA VAL A 65 6.51 8.89 -3.02
C VAL A 65 5.20 8.24 -3.39
N ILE A 66 4.10 8.99 -3.35
CA ILE A 66 2.78 8.49 -3.73
C ILE A 66 2.77 8.03 -5.19
N ASP A 67 3.36 8.81 -6.08
CA ASP A 67 3.46 8.43 -7.50
C ASP A 67 4.23 7.13 -7.68
N GLN A 68 5.34 6.95 -6.96
CA GLN A 68 6.12 5.71 -6.98
C GLN A 68 5.29 4.52 -6.49
N TYR A 69 4.57 4.67 -5.38
CA TYR A 69 3.70 3.63 -4.86
C TYR A 69 2.59 3.29 -5.86
N ASN A 70 2.00 4.29 -6.49
CA ASN A 70 0.95 4.07 -7.48
C ASN A 70 1.45 3.25 -8.68
N LYS A 71 2.65 3.52 -9.16
CA LYS A 71 3.26 2.74 -10.24
C LYS A 71 3.49 1.29 -9.81
N GLN A 72 3.93 1.09 -8.58
CA GLN A 72 4.13 -0.26 -8.02
C GLN A 72 2.80 -1.00 -7.87
N HIS A 73 1.74 -0.34 -7.39
CA HIS A 73 0.41 -0.93 -7.29
C HIS A 73 -0.11 -1.36 -8.66
N ARG A 74 0.06 -0.54 -9.69
CA ARG A 74 -0.34 -0.89 -11.06
C ARG A 74 0.41 -2.11 -11.58
N LYS A 75 1.69 -2.20 -11.29
CA LYS A 75 2.52 -3.34 -11.69
C LYS A 75 2.04 -4.64 -11.05
N ILE A 76 1.69 -4.60 -9.76
CA ILE A 76 1.11 -5.73 -9.05
C ILE A 76 -0.21 -6.14 -9.70
N LEU A 77 -1.09 -5.18 -9.92
CA LEU A 77 -2.41 -5.42 -10.49
C LEU A 77 -2.30 -6.01 -11.90
N GLU A 78 -1.39 -5.50 -12.72
CA GLU A 78 -1.16 -6.02 -14.07
C GLU A 78 -0.71 -7.48 -14.04
N ALA A 79 0.21 -7.83 -13.14
CA ALA A 79 0.66 -9.22 -12.97
C ALA A 79 -0.49 -10.13 -12.55
N LEU A 80 -1.39 -9.65 -11.69
CA LEU A 80 -2.58 -10.40 -11.29
C LEU A 80 -3.55 -10.62 -12.45
N TYR A 81 -3.77 -9.60 -13.28
CA TYR A 81 -4.61 -9.74 -14.47
C TYR A 81 -4.04 -10.74 -15.47
N ARG A 82 -2.73 -10.78 -15.62
CA ARG A 82 -2.05 -11.73 -16.49
C ARG A 82 -1.91 -13.10 -15.86
N ARG A 83 -2.34 -13.27 -14.61
CA ARG A 83 -2.21 -14.53 -13.87
C ARG A 83 -0.77 -15.02 -13.80
N GLU A 84 0.16 -14.12 -13.54
CA GLU A 84 1.59 -14.38 -13.40
C GLU A 84 1.96 -14.32 -11.91
N PRO A 85 1.89 -15.45 -11.17
CA PRO A 85 2.06 -15.43 -9.71
C PRO A 85 3.45 -15.00 -9.26
N GLU A 86 4.50 -15.40 -9.97
CA GLU A 86 5.86 -15.00 -9.60
C GLU A 86 6.09 -13.51 -9.83
N ALA A 87 5.61 -12.97 -10.94
CA ALA A 87 5.70 -11.56 -11.22
C ALA A 87 4.92 -10.73 -10.20
N ALA A 88 3.73 -11.19 -9.81
CA ALA A 88 2.93 -10.53 -8.77
C ALA A 88 3.66 -10.54 -7.43
N ALA A 89 4.21 -11.69 -7.02
CA ALA A 89 4.96 -11.82 -5.77
C ALA A 89 6.21 -10.94 -5.76
N ASN A 90 6.97 -10.92 -6.84
CA ASN A 90 8.18 -10.10 -6.94
C ASN A 90 7.84 -8.61 -6.93
N SER A 91 6.78 -8.21 -7.60
CA SER A 91 6.30 -6.82 -7.60
C SER A 91 5.84 -6.38 -6.21
N MET A 92 5.17 -7.26 -5.47
CA MET A 92 4.78 -6.98 -4.09
C MET A 92 6.00 -6.86 -3.17
N LYS A 93 6.99 -7.74 -3.30
CA LYS A 93 8.23 -7.66 -2.52
C LYS A 93 8.97 -6.36 -2.78
N GLU A 94 9.07 -5.94 -4.04
CA GLU A 94 9.68 -4.67 -4.42
C GLU A 94 8.94 -3.50 -3.78
N HIS A 95 7.62 -3.52 -3.83
CA HIS A 95 6.77 -2.49 -3.25
C HIS A 95 6.96 -2.39 -1.73
N LEU A 96 6.90 -3.52 -1.04
CA LEU A 96 7.07 -3.56 0.42
C LEU A 96 8.46 -3.10 0.83
N GLU A 97 9.50 -3.42 0.06
CA GLU A 97 10.86 -2.94 0.32
C GLU A 97 10.96 -1.43 0.14
N THR A 98 10.32 -0.88 -0.88
CA THR A 98 10.24 0.57 -1.08
C THR A 98 9.57 1.26 0.10
N VAL A 99 8.46 0.70 0.59
CA VAL A 99 7.74 1.23 1.76
C VAL A 99 8.62 1.16 3.00
N ARG A 100 9.30 0.02 3.22
CA ARG A 100 10.21 -0.15 4.36
C ARG A 100 11.30 0.92 4.36
N LEU A 101 11.92 1.16 3.22
CA LEU A 101 12.98 2.17 3.11
C LEU A 101 12.45 3.58 3.39
N SER A 102 11.27 3.91 2.90
CA SER A 102 10.63 5.21 3.16
C SER A 102 10.40 5.42 4.66
N LEU A 103 9.86 4.40 5.35
CA LEU A 103 9.61 4.47 6.78
C LEU A 103 10.90 4.52 7.59
N THR A 104 11.91 3.77 7.19
CA THR A 104 13.21 3.72 7.88
C THR A 104 13.93 5.07 7.76
N ARG A 105 13.92 5.68 6.60
CA ARG A 105 14.51 7.02 6.38
C ARG A 105 13.83 8.07 7.25
N ALA A 106 12.52 8.03 7.35
CA ALA A 106 11.77 8.95 8.19
C ALA A 106 12.12 8.78 9.67
N ALA A 107 12.27 7.54 10.13
CA ALA A 107 12.66 7.24 11.51
C ALA A 107 14.08 7.67 11.82
N ALA A 108 14.99 7.67 10.82
CA ALA A 108 16.39 8.06 10.97
C ALA A 108 16.58 9.59 10.92
N ALA A 109 15.61 10.30 10.35
CA ALA A 109 15.65 11.75 10.27
C ALA A 109 15.19 12.39 11.58
#